data_7d8cc27c42d15a14213db3643ba3ae4b
#
_entry.id   7d8cc27c42d15a14213db3643ba3ae4b
#
_cell.length_a   1.000
_cell.length_b   1.000
_cell.length_c   1.000
_cell.angle_alpha   90.00
_cell.angle_beta   90.00
_cell.angle_gamma   90.00
#
_symmetry.space_group_name_H-M   'P 1'
#
loop_
_entity.id
_entity.type
_entity.pdbx_description
1 polymer ?
#
loop_
_entity_poly.entity_id
_entity_poly.type
_entity_poly.pdbx_seq_one_letter_code
_entity_poly.pdbx_strand_id
1 'polypeptide(L)'
;MNSNGSIDYVLLDDGTRVDCDLVIVAAGVRPAVECVLDTPIEVDRFIKVSDTMETSFKDIYAAGDVTGLSGIWPNAMKQGQVAAMNMCGIKTLYEDRYAMKNTMNFYGLVTLSLGRGTEEEGDVVLEQEDSHNYKRAILRDGKLDSILLQGSIDYSGIYQYLIKHKIDLSGMEKMFFICLFADFYGVKENGGYCYQDQA
;
A
#
# COMPACT_ATOMS: atom_id res chain seq x y z
N MET A 1 5.11 -19.50 -32.14
CA MET A 1 4.26 -20.71 -32.03
C MET A 1 4.64 -21.60 -33.20
N ASN A 2 4.73 -22.89 -32.94
CA ASN A 2 4.97 -23.88 -33.99
C ASN A 2 3.69 -24.15 -34.80
N SER A 3 3.80 -25.00 -35.85
CA SER A 3 2.68 -25.36 -36.72
C SER A 3 1.49 -26.02 -35.99
N ASN A 4 1.69 -26.50 -34.76
CA ASN A 4 0.67 -27.15 -33.95
C ASN A 4 0.04 -26.21 -32.91
N GLY A 5 0.40 -24.91 -32.91
CA GLY A 5 -0.10 -23.93 -31.95
C GLY A 5 0.59 -23.95 -30.58
N SER A 6 1.64 -24.78 -30.42
CA SER A 6 2.45 -24.84 -29.18
C SER A 6 3.52 -23.75 -29.16
N ILE A 7 3.98 -23.42 -27.96
CA ILE A 7 5.12 -22.51 -27.76
C ILE A 7 6.40 -23.34 -27.85
N ASP A 8 7.39 -22.84 -28.58
CA ASP A 8 8.72 -23.46 -28.66
C ASP A 8 9.77 -22.62 -27.92
N TYR A 9 9.58 -21.31 -27.90
CA TYR A 9 10.50 -20.40 -27.22
C TYR A 9 9.84 -19.04 -26.95
N VAL A 10 10.47 -18.29 -26.07
CA VAL A 10 10.24 -16.85 -25.85
C VAL A 10 11.46 -16.09 -26.35
N LEU A 11 11.25 -14.99 -27.05
CA LEU A 11 12.30 -14.05 -27.44
C LEU A 11 12.22 -12.85 -26.48
N LEU A 12 13.33 -12.56 -25.79
CA LEU A 12 13.45 -11.39 -24.92
C LEU A 12 13.79 -10.14 -25.76
N ASP A 13 13.65 -8.97 -25.16
CA ASP A 13 13.89 -7.67 -25.81
C ASP A 13 15.35 -7.43 -26.19
N ASP A 14 16.30 -8.07 -25.52
CA ASP A 14 17.73 -8.10 -25.83
C ASP A 14 18.08 -9.06 -26.97
N GLY A 15 17.09 -9.77 -27.55
CA GLY A 15 17.25 -10.77 -28.59
C GLY A 15 17.60 -12.18 -28.06
N THR A 16 17.70 -12.37 -26.76
CA THR A 16 17.94 -13.69 -26.17
C THR A 16 16.75 -14.61 -26.40
N ARG A 17 17.02 -15.80 -26.93
CA ARG A 17 16.02 -16.86 -27.11
C ARG A 17 16.05 -17.82 -25.93
N VAL A 18 14.90 -18.05 -25.30
CA VAL A 18 14.67 -19.01 -24.23
C VAL A 18 13.73 -20.10 -24.72
N ASP A 19 14.23 -21.31 -24.95
CA ASP A 19 13.40 -22.45 -25.36
C ASP A 19 12.52 -22.89 -24.18
N CYS A 20 11.23 -23.08 -24.41
CA CYS A 20 10.25 -23.46 -23.39
C CYS A 20 9.00 -24.09 -24.01
N ASP A 21 8.35 -24.97 -23.26
CA ASP A 21 7.10 -25.62 -23.64
C ASP A 21 5.88 -24.93 -23.01
N LEU A 22 6.10 -24.10 -21.97
CA LEU A 22 5.07 -23.39 -21.25
C LEU A 22 5.56 -21.99 -20.85
N VAL A 23 4.71 -21.00 -21.02
CA VAL A 23 4.94 -19.63 -20.54
C VAL A 23 3.84 -19.27 -19.54
N ILE A 24 4.25 -18.85 -18.34
CA ILE A 24 3.35 -18.36 -17.31
C ILE A 24 3.49 -16.84 -17.23
N VAL A 25 2.41 -16.12 -17.52
CA VAL A 25 2.36 -14.66 -17.42
C VAL A 25 1.79 -14.29 -16.05
N ALA A 26 2.64 -13.72 -15.19
CA ALA A 26 2.29 -13.26 -13.84
C ALA A 26 2.68 -11.77 -13.68
N ALA A 27 2.29 -10.93 -14.65
CA ALA A 27 2.71 -9.54 -14.80
C ALA A 27 1.79 -8.54 -14.06
N GLY A 28 1.06 -8.99 -13.04
CA GLY A 28 0.13 -8.17 -12.26
C GLY A 28 -1.27 -8.09 -12.87
N VAL A 29 -2.05 -7.14 -12.37
CA VAL A 29 -3.45 -6.93 -12.73
C VAL A 29 -3.68 -5.48 -13.17
N ARG A 30 -4.74 -5.27 -13.92
CA ARG A 30 -5.28 -3.94 -14.21
C ARG A 30 -6.76 -3.90 -13.85
N PRO A 31 -7.29 -2.75 -13.45
CA PRO A 31 -8.69 -2.63 -13.10
C PRO A 31 -9.59 -2.88 -14.32
N ALA A 32 -10.72 -3.56 -14.08
CA ALA A 32 -11.76 -3.77 -15.09
C ALA A 32 -12.74 -2.57 -15.05
N VAL A 33 -12.41 -1.51 -15.79
CA VAL A 33 -13.18 -0.25 -15.83
C VAL A 33 -14.08 -0.15 -17.05
N GLU A 34 -14.10 -1.17 -17.89
CA GLU A 34 -14.81 -1.19 -19.17
C GLU A 34 -16.32 -0.92 -19.02
N CYS A 35 -16.89 -1.32 -17.87
CA CYS A 35 -18.33 -1.12 -17.60
C CYS A 35 -18.76 0.34 -17.45
N VAL A 36 -17.81 1.28 -17.29
CA VAL A 36 -18.11 2.71 -17.10
C VAL A 36 -17.51 3.63 -18.17
N LEU A 37 -16.76 3.10 -19.15
CA LEU A 37 -16.07 3.91 -20.15
C LEU A 37 -17.03 4.74 -21.03
N ASP A 38 -18.24 4.24 -21.29
CA ASP A 38 -19.26 4.94 -22.09
C ASP A 38 -20.21 5.80 -21.23
N THR A 39 -19.79 6.15 -20.02
CA THR A 39 -20.56 6.96 -19.07
C THR A 39 -19.81 8.25 -18.72
N PRO A 40 -20.47 9.27 -18.13
CA PRO A 40 -19.81 10.49 -17.68
C PRO A 40 -18.96 10.32 -16.40
N ILE A 41 -18.76 9.10 -15.92
CA ILE A 41 -17.93 8.83 -14.75
C ILE A 41 -16.45 9.06 -15.11
N GLU A 42 -15.75 9.83 -14.28
CA GLU A 42 -14.32 10.09 -14.51
C GLU A 42 -13.49 8.83 -14.25
N VAL A 43 -12.74 8.46 -15.30
CA VAL A 43 -11.77 7.36 -15.30
C VAL A 43 -10.48 7.90 -15.89
N ASP A 44 -9.36 7.70 -15.17
CA ASP A 44 -8.03 7.75 -15.79
C ASP A 44 -7.55 6.31 -16.04
N ARG A 45 -6.76 5.74 -15.19
CA ARG A 45 -6.48 4.30 -15.12
C ARG A 45 -7.49 3.58 -14.21
N PHE A 46 -8.10 4.31 -13.27
CA PHE A 46 -9.01 3.84 -12.23
C PHE A 46 -10.24 4.72 -12.19
N ILE A 47 -11.35 4.20 -11.66
CA ILE A 47 -12.55 5.00 -11.37
C ILE A 47 -12.23 5.96 -10.24
N LYS A 48 -12.35 7.27 -10.48
CA LYS A 48 -12.10 8.28 -9.45
C LYS A 48 -13.23 8.30 -8.44
N VAL A 49 -12.87 8.29 -7.16
CA VAL A 49 -13.82 8.35 -6.05
C VAL A 49 -13.38 9.37 -5.01
N SER A 50 -14.36 9.94 -4.34
CA SER A 50 -14.19 10.77 -3.14
C SER A 50 -13.85 9.91 -1.91
N ASP A 51 -13.66 10.55 -0.75
CA ASP A 51 -13.51 9.83 0.53
C ASP A 51 -14.76 9.09 0.98
N THR A 52 -15.92 9.40 0.40
CA THR A 52 -17.18 8.66 0.63
C THR A 52 -17.34 7.45 -0.31
N MET A 53 -16.37 7.17 -1.16
CA MET A 53 -16.42 6.18 -2.23
C MET A 53 -17.43 6.53 -3.34
N GLU A 54 -17.97 7.74 -3.38
CA GLU A 54 -18.82 8.23 -4.45
C GLU A 54 -17.94 8.60 -5.66
N THR A 55 -18.37 8.25 -6.85
CA THR A 55 -17.69 8.59 -8.11
C THR A 55 -17.89 10.08 -8.45
N SER A 56 -17.38 10.53 -9.58
CA SER A 56 -17.67 11.88 -10.13
C SER A 56 -19.15 12.07 -10.52
N PHE A 57 -19.91 10.97 -10.60
CA PHE A 57 -21.35 11.00 -10.88
C PHE A 57 -22.13 10.72 -9.59
N LYS A 58 -23.05 11.63 -9.26
CA LYS A 58 -23.84 11.57 -8.02
C LYS A 58 -24.61 10.25 -7.88
N ASP A 59 -24.66 9.74 -6.65
CA ASP A 59 -25.37 8.52 -6.24
C ASP A 59 -24.81 7.24 -6.89
N ILE A 60 -23.63 7.31 -7.53
CA ILE A 60 -22.90 6.14 -8.03
C ILE A 60 -21.60 5.98 -7.26
N TYR A 61 -21.37 4.77 -6.75
CA TYR A 61 -20.23 4.43 -5.89
C TYR A 61 -19.35 3.38 -6.53
N ALA A 62 -18.06 3.43 -6.25
CA ALA A 62 -17.11 2.39 -6.64
C ALA A 62 -16.21 2.01 -5.46
N ALA A 63 -15.86 0.73 -5.38
CA ALA A 63 -15.02 0.19 -4.31
C ALA A 63 -14.16 -0.97 -4.82
N GLY A 64 -13.04 -1.22 -4.14
CA GLY A 64 -12.09 -2.27 -4.49
C GLY A 64 -11.06 -1.85 -5.51
N ASP A 65 -10.49 -2.82 -6.22
CA ASP A 65 -9.33 -2.63 -7.11
C ASP A 65 -9.59 -1.63 -8.24
N VAL A 66 -10.84 -1.47 -8.65
CA VAL A 66 -11.24 -0.50 -9.70
C VAL A 66 -10.97 0.95 -9.31
N THR A 67 -10.86 1.26 -8.01
CA THR A 67 -10.58 2.62 -7.51
C THR A 67 -9.10 2.97 -7.47
N GLY A 68 -8.21 1.97 -7.58
CA GLY A 68 -6.76 2.16 -7.48
C GLY A 68 -6.24 2.59 -6.11
N LEU A 69 -7.11 2.71 -5.11
CA LEU A 69 -6.71 3.13 -3.76
C LEU A 69 -5.94 2.03 -3.02
N SER A 70 -6.21 0.77 -3.34
CA SER A 70 -5.51 -0.38 -2.77
C SER A 70 -5.87 -1.65 -3.55
N GLY A 71 -4.89 -2.53 -3.78
CA GLY A 71 -5.06 -3.83 -4.44
C GLY A 71 -5.12 -5.00 -3.45
N ILE A 72 -5.60 -4.79 -2.21
CA ILE A 72 -5.72 -5.86 -1.21
C ILE A 72 -7.15 -6.01 -0.70
N TRP A 73 -7.55 -7.25 -0.47
CA TRP A 73 -8.90 -7.61 -0.06
C TRP A 73 -9.42 -6.86 1.18
N PRO A 74 -8.68 -6.75 2.31
CA PRO A 74 -9.19 -6.05 3.48
C PRO A 74 -9.60 -4.59 3.20
N ASN A 75 -8.82 -3.91 2.35
CA ASN A 75 -9.13 -2.53 1.97
C ASN A 75 -10.35 -2.47 1.03
N ALA A 76 -10.47 -3.41 0.09
CA ALA A 76 -11.64 -3.51 -0.79
C ALA A 76 -12.94 -3.70 0.03
N MET A 77 -12.89 -4.54 1.08
CA MET A 77 -14.02 -4.73 2.00
C MET A 77 -14.38 -3.44 2.74
N LYS A 78 -13.39 -2.70 3.27
CA LYS A 78 -13.63 -1.42 3.95
C LYS A 78 -14.22 -0.38 2.99
N GLN A 79 -13.69 -0.29 1.78
CA GLN A 79 -14.22 0.59 0.74
C GLN A 79 -15.69 0.27 0.44
N GLY A 80 -16.01 -1.03 0.28
CA GLY A 80 -17.40 -1.49 0.08
C GLY A 80 -18.32 -1.13 1.25
N GLN A 81 -17.85 -1.27 2.49
CA GLN A 81 -18.62 -0.85 3.68
C GLN A 81 -18.86 0.66 3.69
N VAL A 82 -17.85 1.49 3.41
CA VAL A 82 -17.98 2.95 3.33
C VAL A 82 -18.97 3.32 2.24
N ALA A 83 -18.88 2.74 1.05
CA ALA A 83 -19.81 2.95 -0.04
C ALA A 83 -21.26 2.62 0.39
N ALA A 84 -21.47 1.42 0.97
CA ALA A 84 -22.80 0.99 1.41
C ALA A 84 -23.40 1.90 2.48
N MET A 85 -22.61 2.35 3.47
CA MET A 85 -23.09 3.30 4.50
C MET A 85 -23.54 4.60 3.87
N ASN A 86 -22.75 5.16 2.93
CA ASN A 86 -23.13 6.41 2.25
C ASN A 86 -24.37 6.21 1.34
N MET A 87 -24.51 5.08 0.65
CA MET A 87 -25.72 4.72 -0.08
C MET A 87 -26.97 4.71 0.83
N CYS A 88 -26.80 4.32 2.09
CA CYS A 88 -27.87 4.33 3.11
C CYS A 88 -28.05 5.71 3.79
N GLY A 89 -27.37 6.75 3.35
CA GLY A 89 -27.43 8.10 3.92
C GLY A 89 -26.65 8.27 5.23
N ILE A 90 -25.82 7.30 5.61
CA ILE A 90 -24.95 7.36 6.79
C ILE A 90 -23.57 7.85 6.35
N LYS A 91 -23.28 9.12 6.58
CA LYS A 91 -22.02 9.75 6.17
C LYS A 91 -20.83 9.05 6.82
N THR A 92 -20.02 8.39 6.02
CA THR A 92 -18.83 7.63 6.44
C THR A 92 -17.68 7.93 5.49
N LEU A 93 -16.46 8.10 6.03
CA LEU A 93 -15.26 8.40 5.23
C LEU A 93 -14.32 7.20 5.20
N TYR A 94 -13.68 6.99 4.05
CA TYR A 94 -12.60 6.02 3.90
C TYR A 94 -11.28 6.67 4.33
N GLU A 95 -10.82 6.33 5.51
CA GLU A 95 -9.61 6.90 6.12
C GLU A 95 -8.35 6.05 5.89
N ASP A 96 -8.48 4.85 5.32
CA ASP A 96 -7.41 3.84 5.24
C ASP A 96 -6.61 3.92 3.92
N ARG A 97 -6.37 5.15 3.42
CA ARG A 97 -5.64 5.40 2.16
C ARG A 97 -4.12 5.14 2.28
N TYR A 98 -3.62 5.05 3.50
CA TYR A 98 -2.20 4.93 3.84
C TYR A 98 -1.77 3.50 4.20
N ALA A 99 -2.71 2.60 4.47
CA ALA A 99 -2.40 1.30 5.05
C ALA A 99 -2.40 0.18 4.01
N MET A 100 -1.73 0.37 2.89
CA MET A 100 -1.39 -0.77 2.03
C MET A 100 -0.39 -1.64 2.78
N LYS A 101 -0.89 -2.71 3.41
CA LYS A 101 -0.07 -3.73 4.05
C LYS A 101 -0.03 -4.96 3.16
N ASN A 102 1.11 -5.22 2.57
CA ASN A 102 1.35 -6.43 1.80
C ASN A 102 2.45 -7.26 2.46
N THR A 103 2.15 -8.51 2.77
CA THR A 103 3.13 -9.45 3.30
C THR A 103 3.22 -10.63 2.34
N MET A 104 4.41 -10.92 1.87
CA MET A 104 4.70 -12.00 0.95
C MET A 104 5.83 -12.87 1.50
N ASN A 105 5.87 -14.12 1.07
CA ASN A 105 6.95 -15.03 1.37
C ASN A 105 7.52 -15.57 0.05
N PHE A 106 8.72 -15.17 -0.27
CA PHE A 106 9.44 -15.63 -1.46
C PHE A 106 10.42 -16.74 -1.08
N TYR A 107 9.93 -17.98 -1.07
CA TYR A 107 10.75 -19.16 -0.75
C TYR A 107 11.52 -19.05 0.58
N GLY A 108 10.86 -18.57 1.62
CA GLY A 108 11.45 -18.36 2.95
C GLY A 108 11.89 -16.93 3.25
N LEU A 109 12.07 -16.09 2.23
CA LEU A 109 12.30 -14.67 2.42
C LEU A 109 10.97 -13.96 2.66
N VAL A 110 10.66 -13.69 3.91
CA VAL A 110 9.47 -12.91 4.28
C VAL A 110 9.72 -11.44 3.94
N THR A 111 8.77 -10.84 3.26
CA THR A 111 8.82 -9.41 2.87
C THR A 111 7.51 -8.76 3.26
N LEU A 112 7.59 -7.61 3.94
CA LEU A 112 6.44 -6.79 4.31
C LEU A 112 6.63 -5.37 3.77
N SER A 113 5.63 -4.84 3.10
CA SER A 113 5.57 -3.44 2.69
C SER A 113 4.34 -2.75 3.28
N LEU A 114 4.54 -1.51 3.74
CA LEU A 114 3.49 -0.60 4.21
C LEU A 114 3.63 0.73 3.47
N GLY A 115 2.50 1.40 3.22
CA GLY A 115 2.50 2.69 2.53
C GLY A 115 2.68 2.61 1.03
N ARG A 116 2.98 3.73 0.38
CA ARG A 116 3.05 3.83 -1.09
C ARG A 116 4.35 3.31 -1.71
N GLY A 117 5.46 3.44 -0.99
CA GLY A 117 6.77 2.96 -1.43
C GLY A 117 7.43 3.76 -2.57
N THR A 118 6.81 4.86 -3.01
CA THR A 118 7.35 5.72 -4.08
C THR A 118 8.09 6.90 -3.46
N GLU A 119 9.36 7.05 -3.83
CA GLU A 119 10.21 8.17 -3.43
C GLU A 119 9.91 9.40 -4.28
N GLU A 120 9.85 10.56 -3.65
CA GLU A 120 9.67 11.87 -4.27
C GLU A 120 10.82 12.81 -3.88
N GLU A 121 11.00 13.89 -4.62
CA GLU A 121 12.04 14.89 -4.31
C GLU A 121 11.80 15.51 -2.93
N GLY A 122 12.84 15.52 -2.10
CA GLY A 122 12.79 16.01 -0.71
C GLY A 122 12.52 14.95 0.34
N ASP A 123 12.20 13.71 -0.04
CA ASP A 123 12.05 12.61 0.91
C ASP A 123 13.39 12.23 1.55
N VAL A 124 13.33 11.81 2.80
CA VAL A 124 14.47 11.21 3.51
C VAL A 124 14.34 9.69 3.44
N VAL A 125 15.30 9.04 2.81
CA VAL A 125 15.36 7.58 2.70
C VAL A 125 16.33 7.04 3.75
N LEU A 126 15.83 6.12 4.57
CA LEU A 126 16.62 5.41 5.57
C LEU A 126 16.74 3.95 5.14
N GLU A 127 17.95 3.41 5.18
CA GLU A 127 18.22 2.02 4.85
C GLU A 127 19.11 1.37 5.89
N GLN A 128 18.82 0.11 6.19
CA GLN A 128 19.62 -0.73 7.05
C GLN A 128 19.65 -2.15 6.46
N GLU A 129 20.85 -2.70 6.33
CA GLU A 129 21.07 -4.04 5.82
C GLU A 129 22.03 -4.81 6.72
N ASP A 130 21.73 -6.07 6.95
CA ASP A 130 22.64 -7.05 7.55
C ASP A 130 22.60 -8.36 6.74
N SER A 131 23.27 -9.42 7.19
CA SER A 131 23.37 -10.69 6.45
C SER A 131 22.01 -11.38 6.20
N HIS A 132 20.94 -11.02 6.90
CA HIS A 132 19.66 -11.73 6.88
C HIS A 132 18.46 -10.79 6.68
N ASN A 133 18.66 -9.49 6.88
CA ASN A 133 17.56 -8.52 6.89
C ASN A 133 17.90 -7.29 6.04
N TYR A 134 16.88 -6.78 5.36
CA TYR A 134 16.93 -5.48 4.71
C TYR A 134 15.72 -4.65 5.16
N LYS A 135 15.95 -3.39 5.50
CA LYS A 135 14.92 -2.43 5.91
C LYS A 135 15.11 -1.14 5.12
N ARG A 136 14.03 -0.64 4.55
CA ARG A 136 14.02 0.64 3.85
C ARG A 136 12.78 1.43 4.26
N ALA A 137 12.97 2.66 4.74
CA ALA A 137 11.89 3.56 5.10
C ALA A 137 12.00 4.87 4.30
N ILE A 138 10.86 5.43 3.93
CA ILE A 138 10.75 6.75 3.30
C ILE A 138 10.02 7.65 4.29
N LEU A 139 10.68 8.74 4.69
CA LEU A 139 10.08 9.79 5.50
C LEU A 139 9.79 10.99 4.60
N ARG A 140 8.54 11.47 4.66
CA ARG A 140 8.06 12.65 3.96
C ARG A 140 7.55 13.67 4.97
N ASP A 141 8.09 14.90 4.93
CA ASP A 141 7.75 15.97 5.89
C ASP A 141 7.91 15.51 7.35
N GLY A 142 9.00 14.77 7.66
CA GLY A 142 9.28 14.24 8.99
C GLY A 142 8.40 13.08 9.43
N LYS A 143 7.54 12.54 8.56
CA LYS A 143 6.59 11.44 8.88
C LYS A 143 6.87 10.22 8.03
N LEU A 144 6.59 9.03 8.57
CA LEU A 144 6.73 7.79 7.81
C LEU A 144 5.67 7.71 6.70
N ASP A 145 6.09 7.73 5.43
CA ASP A 145 5.23 7.50 4.26
C ASP A 145 5.16 6.01 3.92
N SER A 146 6.29 5.33 3.95
CA SER A 146 6.33 3.90 3.63
C SER A 146 7.51 3.19 4.28
N ILE A 147 7.39 1.86 4.42
CA ILE A 147 8.46 0.99 4.88
C ILE A 147 8.42 -0.35 4.16
N LEU A 148 9.60 -0.85 3.82
CA LEU A 148 9.85 -2.20 3.33
C LEU A 148 10.74 -2.94 4.35
N LEU A 149 10.31 -4.12 4.76
CA LEU A 149 11.07 -5.04 5.60
C LEU A 149 11.23 -6.37 4.87
N GLN A 150 12.45 -6.89 4.85
CA GLN A 150 12.76 -8.24 4.35
C GLN A 150 13.53 -9.01 5.43
N GLY A 151 13.23 -10.30 5.57
CA GLY A 151 13.74 -11.16 6.64
C GLY A 151 12.86 -11.07 7.88
N SER A 152 13.32 -10.48 8.99
CA SER A 152 12.49 -10.25 10.16
C SER A 152 11.51 -9.11 9.93
N ILE A 153 10.24 -9.40 10.15
CA ILE A 153 9.14 -8.42 10.14
C ILE A 153 8.61 -8.16 11.56
N ASP A 154 9.38 -8.53 12.56
CA ASP A 154 9.03 -8.32 13.96
C ASP A 154 8.79 -6.83 14.24
N TYR A 155 7.87 -6.58 15.16
CA TYR A 155 7.47 -5.23 15.56
C TYR A 155 6.87 -4.36 14.45
N SER A 156 6.53 -4.93 13.28
CA SER A 156 5.97 -4.16 12.16
C SER A 156 4.70 -3.38 12.47
N GLY A 157 4.01 -3.71 13.56
CA GLY A 157 2.83 -2.98 14.03
C GLY A 157 3.11 -1.52 14.38
N ILE A 158 4.33 -1.19 14.85
CA ILE A 158 4.69 0.20 15.16
C ILE A 158 4.69 1.06 13.89
N TYR A 159 5.27 0.56 12.80
CA TYR A 159 5.33 1.33 11.54
C TYR A 159 3.95 1.58 10.95
N GLN A 160 3.03 0.62 11.08
CA GLN A 160 1.64 0.83 10.70
C GLN A 160 0.97 1.92 11.54
N TYR A 161 1.27 1.96 12.84
CA TYR A 161 0.80 3.01 13.73
C TYR A 161 1.36 4.39 13.34
N LEU A 162 2.68 4.48 13.09
CA LEU A 162 3.35 5.73 12.72
C LEU A 162 2.79 6.31 11.43
N ILE A 163 2.58 5.47 10.39
CA ILE A 163 1.95 5.89 9.13
C ILE A 163 0.53 6.39 9.39
N LYS A 164 -0.26 5.62 10.14
CA LYS A 164 -1.67 5.90 10.39
C LYS A 164 -1.88 7.23 11.12
N HIS A 165 -1.10 7.47 12.14
CA HIS A 165 -1.26 8.63 13.01
C HIS A 165 -0.37 9.81 12.59
N LYS A 166 0.41 9.65 11.50
CA LYS A 166 1.29 10.69 10.96
C LYS A 166 2.21 11.30 12.02
N ILE A 167 2.78 10.43 12.87
CA ILE A 167 3.66 10.83 13.97
C ILE A 167 4.88 11.54 13.41
N ASP A 168 5.26 12.67 14.01
CA ASP A 168 6.48 13.39 13.67
C ASP A 168 7.71 12.61 14.18
N LEU A 169 8.61 12.29 13.27
CA LEU A 169 9.82 11.51 13.49
C LEU A 169 11.09 12.35 13.31
N SER A 170 10.94 13.66 13.20
CA SER A 170 12.06 14.58 13.02
C SER A 170 13.08 14.42 14.15
N GLY A 171 14.33 14.15 13.79
CA GLY A 171 15.41 13.90 14.76
C GLY A 171 15.53 12.45 15.23
N MET A 172 14.64 11.54 14.80
CA MET A 172 14.70 10.11 15.14
C MET A 172 15.37 9.25 14.06
N GLU A 173 15.88 9.84 12.97
CA GLU A 173 16.36 9.11 11.79
C GLU A 173 17.42 8.05 12.16
N LYS A 174 18.33 8.36 13.09
CA LYS A 174 19.40 7.44 13.53
C LYS A 174 18.89 6.25 14.34
N MET A 175 17.74 6.40 14.99
CA MET A 175 17.16 5.39 15.87
C MET A 175 15.90 4.73 15.27
N PHE A 176 15.53 5.12 14.06
CA PHE A 176 14.25 4.76 13.45
C PHE A 176 13.99 3.25 13.42
N PHE A 177 15.00 2.44 13.03
CA PHE A 177 14.82 0.99 12.89
C PHE A 177 14.91 0.21 14.21
N ILE A 178 15.18 0.88 15.32
CA ILE A 178 15.21 0.31 16.68
C ILE A 178 14.17 0.93 17.59
N CYS A 179 13.33 1.85 17.07
CA CYS A 179 12.28 2.47 17.86
C CYS A 179 11.23 1.45 18.31
N LEU A 180 10.69 1.69 19.49
CA LEU A 180 9.64 0.89 20.11
C LEU A 180 8.44 1.78 20.41
N PHE A 181 7.28 1.18 20.65
CA PHE A 181 6.10 1.94 21.09
C PHE A 181 6.38 2.79 22.33
N ALA A 182 7.29 2.36 23.20
CA ALA A 182 7.68 3.10 24.38
C ALA A 182 8.31 4.49 24.08
N ASP A 183 8.94 4.66 22.92
CA ASP A 183 9.56 5.92 22.52
C ASP A 183 8.53 7.00 22.18
N PHE A 184 7.28 6.58 21.95
CA PHE A 184 6.15 7.45 21.63
C PHE A 184 5.14 7.57 22.77
N TYR A 185 5.46 7.04 23.94
CA TYR A 185 4.59 7.08 25.11
C TYR A 185 4.75 8.41 25.86
N GLY A 186 3.61 9.01 26.21
CA GLY A 186 3.51 10.13 27.11
C GLY A 186 2.59 9.83 28.28
N VAL A 187 2.70 10.62 29.34
CA VAL A 187 1.80 10.57 30.50
C VAL A 187 1.06 11.90 30.57
N LYS A 188 -0.26 11.86 30.53
CA LYS A 188 -1.12 13.05 30.69
C LYS A 188 -1.07 13.54 32.13
N GLU A 189 -1.47 14.82 32.35
CA GLU A 189 -1.56 15.40 33.70
C GLU A 189 -2.43 14.59 34.68
N ASN A 190 -3.44 13.88 34.16
CA ASN A 190 -4.32 13.02 34.95
C ASN A 190 -3.72 11.62 35.24
N GLY A 191 -2.45 11.37 34.88
CA GLY A 191 -1.78 10.09 35.05
C GLY A 191 -2.12 9.02 34.00
N GLY A 192 -2.99 9.32 33.04
CA GLY A 192 -3.32 8.41 31.93
C GLY A 192 -2.21 8.38 30.90
N TYR A 193 -1.98 7.21 30.30
CA TYR A 193 -1.02 7.08 29.19
C TYR A 193 -1.62 7.59 27.87
N CYS A 194 -0.77 8.21 27.05
CA CYS A 194 -1.12 8.60 25.68
C CYS A 194 0.10 8.44 24.77
N TYR A 195 -0.13 8.35 23.47
CA TYR A 195 0.90 8.61 22.49
C TYR A 195 1.04 10.12 22.29
N GLN A 196 2.23 10.60 21.93
CA GLN A 196 2.60 12.03 21.95
C GLN A 196 1.68 12.96 21.15
N ASP A 197 0.91 12.44 20.19
CA ASP A 197 -0.04 13.23 19.37
C ASP A 197 -1.38 13.58 20.07
N GLN A 198 -1.58 13.15 21.31
CA GLN A 198 -2.85 13.34 22.03
C GLN A 198 -2.66 14.14 23.33
N ALA A 199 -1.54 14.79 23.49
CA ALA A 199 -1.26 15.65 24.64
C ALA A 199 -1.78 17.07 24.44
#